data_82121d10d6304e2d0f847c820d625945
#
_entry.id   82121d10d6304e2d0f847c820d625945
#
_cell.length_a   1.000
_cell.length_b   1.000
_cell.length_c   1.000
_cell.angle_alpha   90.00
_cell.angle_beta   90.00
_cell.angle_gamma   90.00
#
_symmetry.space_group_name_H-M   'P 1'
#
loop_
_entity.id
_entity.type
_entity.pdbx_description
1 polymer ?
#
loop_
_entity_poly.entity_id
_entity_poly.type
_entity_poly.pdbx_seq_one_letter_code
_entity_poly.pdbx_strand_id
1 'polypeptide(L)'
;VSRGLGDVYKRQFFSWAGPRYVVLLLLDTALCWFFAICIEREPQRKKLHLSLCVALVLLVLGIFKYTGFLMGNLQSLFGWPEVIPQIVLPIGISFYTFQLISYVVDVYRGEVRAQKKYWILLLYASLFHQCIAGPIVRYRDVAQDLAKRQVHAEEVSRGISRFTVGLALSLIHISEPT
;
A
#
# COMPACT_ATOMS: atom_id res chain seq x y z
N VAL A 1 22.84 6.96 -12.53
CA VAL A 1 22.13 6.40 -13.70
C VAL A 1 20.97 5.46 -13.33
N SER A 2 20.75 5.11 -12.06
CA SER A 2 19.77 4.06 -11.73
C SER A 2 18.43 4.51 -11.10
N ARG A 3 18.16 5.81 -11.00
CA ARG A 3 16.89 6.28 -10.40
C ARG A 3 15.63 5.96 -11.22
N GLY A 4 15.75 5.85 -12.55
CA GLY A 4 14.61 5.60 -13.43
C GLY A 4 14.27 4.12 -13.65
N LEU A 5 15.25 3.22 -13.61
CA LEU A 5 15.02 1.79 -13.88
C LEU A 5 14.24 1.10 -12.74
N GLY A 6 14.55 1.39 -11.49
CA GLY A 6 13.83 0.82 -10.36
C GLY A 6 12.34 1.18 -10.33
N ASP A 7 11.98 2.39 -10.78
CA ASP A 7 10.60 2.86 -10.83
C ASP A 7 9.82 2.22 -11.99
N VAL A 8 10.50 1.90 -13.10
CA VAL A 8 9.89 1.23 -14.27
C VAL A 8 9.56 -0.22 -13.94
N TYR A 9 10.46 -0.99 -13.31
CA TYR A 9 10.21 -2.38 -12.94
C TYR A 9 9.10 -2.53 -11.89
N LYS A 10 8.98 -1.58 -10.95
CA LYS A 10 7.92 -1.57 -9.95
C LYS A 10 6.54 -1.34 -10.58
N ARG A 11 6.46 -0.46 -11.55
CA ARG A 11 5.22 -0.22 -12.31
C ARG A 11 4.85 -1.42 -13.18
N GLN A 12 5.82 -2.15 -13.73
CA GLN A 12 5.59 -3.37 -14.50
C GLN A 12 4.95 -4.47 -13.65
N PHE A 13 5.34 -4.64 -12.40
CA PHE A 13 4.75 -5.65 -11.52
C PHE A 13 3.23 -5.41 -11.31
N PHE A 14 2.84 -4.17 -11.06
CA PHE A 14 1.40 -3.82 -10.97
C PHE A 14 0.70 -3.84 -12.33
N SER A 15 1.40 -3.53 -13.41
CA SER A 15 0.84 -3.58 -14.77
C SER A 15 0.57 -5.01 -15.24
N TRP A 16 1.28 -5.98 -14.73
CA TRP A 16 1.04 -7.40 -15.06
C TRP A 16 -0.31 -7.89 -14.50
N ALA A 17 -0.74 -7.37 -13.36
CA ALA A 17 -2.07 -7.63 -12.82
C ALA A 17 -3.19 -6.94 -13.63
N GLY A 18 -2.83 -6.01 -14.55
CA GLY A 18 -3.72 -5.26 -15.43
C GLY A 18 -3.58 -3.74 -15.27
N PRO A 19 -3.59 -2.97 -16.36
CA PRO A 19 -3.39 -1.52 -16.33
C PRO A 19 -4.45 -0.77 -15.50
N ARG A 20 -5.65 -1.35 -15.34
CA ARG A 20 -6.73 -0.80 -14.52
C ARG A 20 -6.35 -0.67 -13.05
N TYR A 21 -5.52 -1.57 -12.53
CA TYR A 21 -5.11 -1.59 -11.13
C TYR A 21 -4.01 -0.57 -10.81
N VAL A 22 -3.20 -0.23 -11.81
CA VAL A 22 -2.24 0.89 -11.69
C VAL A 22 -2.98 2.20 -11.53
N VAL A 23 -4.05 2.42 -12.30
CA VAL A 23 -4.88 3.62 -12.19
C VAL A 23 -5.50 3.73 -10.80
N LEU A 24 -5.98 2.61 -10.26
CA LEU A 24 -6.55 2.58 -8.91
C LEU A 24 -5.51 2.96 -7.84
N LEU A 25 -4.31 2.38 -7.89
CA LEU A 25 -3.21 2.73 -6.99
C LEU A 25 -2.85 4.22 -7.09
N LEU A 26 -2.81 4.78 -8.31
CA LEU A 26 -2.55 6.19 -8.53
C LEU A 26 -3.64 7.07 -7.91
N LEU A 27 -4.91 6.71 -8.07
CA LEU A 27 -6.04 7.46 -7.51
C LEU A 27 -6.06 7.40 -5.98
N ASP A 28 -5.91 6.21 -5.38
CA ASP A 28 -5.89 6.05 -3.93
C ASP A 28 -4.71 6.81 -3.30
N THR A 29 -3.53 6.75 -3.93
CA THR A 29 -2.36 7.50 -3.48
C THR A 29 -2.56 9.00 -3.62
N ALA A 30 -3.17 9.48 -4.72
CA ALA A 30 -3.47 10.90 -4.92
C ALA A 30 -4.47 11.42 -3.90
N LEU A 31 -5.49 10.62 -3.59
CA LEU A 31 -6.49 10.92 -2.58
C LEU A 31 -5.84 11.07 -1.20
N CYS A 32 -5.06 10.09 -0.76
CA CYS A 32 -4.35 10.14 0.52
C CYS A 32 -3.35 11.30 0.58
N TRP A 33 -2.63 11.57 -0.50
CA TRP A 33 -1.72 12.70 -0.61
C TRP A 33 -2.43 14.04 -0.46
N PHE A 34 -3.55 14.22 -1.14
CA PHE A 34 -4.35 15.44 -1.05
C PHE A 34 -4.88 15.67 0.36
N PHE A 35 -5.50 14.66 0.98
CA PHE A 35 -6.01 14.78 2.34
C PHE A 35 -4.92 14.97 3.39
N ALA A 36 -3.74 14.37 3.22
CA ALA A 36 -2.60 14.60 4.11
C ALA A 36 -2.17 16.07 4.10
N ILE A 37 -2.14 16.71 2.92
CA ILE A 37 -1.84 18.15 2.79
C ILE A 37 -2.96 18.99 3.43
N CYS A 38 -4.23 18.63 3.25
CA CYS A 38 -5.34 19.32 3.88
C CYS A 38 -5.28 19.23 5.41
N ILE A 39 -4.93 18.08 5.97
CA ILE A 39 -4.75 17.88 7.42
C ILE A 39 -3.67 18.81 7.98
N GLU A 40 -2.54 18.97 7.25
CA GLU A 40 -1.46 19.86 7.67
C GLU A 40 -1.83 21.34 7.56
N ARG A 41 -2.61 21.72 6.53
CA ARG A 41 -3.01 23.11 6.28
C ARG A 41 -4.15 23.59 7.17
N GLU A 42 -5.09 22.73 7.52
CA GLU A 42 -6.30 23.06 8.28
C GLU A 42 -6.40 22.27 9.59
N PRO A 43 -5.67 22.68 10.65
CA PRO A 43 -5.66 21.96 11.93
C PRO A 43 -7.03 21.89 12.61
N GLN A 44 -7.91 22.86 12.35
CA GLN A 44 -9.25 22.91 12.94
C GLN A 44 -10.17 21.82 12.42
N ARG A 45 -9.98 21.39 11.14
CA ARG A 45 -10.80 20.39 10.48
C ARG A 45 -10.07 19.05 10.25
N LYS A 46 -8.92 18.85 10.88
CA LYS A 46 -8.09 17.67 10.67
C LYS A 46 -8.82 16.34 10.90
N LYS A 47 -9.75 16.28 11.88
CA LYS A 47 -10.57 15.08 12.13
C LYS A 47 -11.52 14.78 10.97
N LEU A 48 -12.13 15.81 10.39
CA LEU A 48 -13.02 15.66 9.24
C LEU A 48 -12.26 15.14 8.01
N HIS A 49 -11.12 15.75 7.70
CA HIS A 49 -10.29 15.33 6.57
C HIS A 49 -9.78 13.89 6.73
N LEU A 50 -9.34 13.49 7.95
CA LEU A 50 -8.96 12.13 8.24
C LEU A 50 -10.14 11.16 8.03
N SER A 51 -11.30 11.45 8.62
CA SER A 51 -12.48 10.60 8.53
C SER A 51 -12.95 10.42 7.08
N LEU A 52 -12.98 11.52 6.30
CA LEU A 52 -13.34 11.46 4.88
C LEU A 52 -12.33 10.64 4.07
N CYS A 53 -11.03 10.85 4.29
CA CYS A 53 -9.99 10.09 3.61
C CYS A 53 -10.14 8.60 3.88
N VAL A 54 -10.22 8.21 5.15
CA VAL A 54 -10.35 6.80 5.56
C VAL A 54 -11.63 6.19 5.00
N ALA A 55 -12.77 6.91 5.08
CA ALA A 55 -14.04 6.43 4.56
C ALA A 55 -14.00 6.20 3.04
N LEU A 56 -13.41 7.13 2.27
CA LEU A 56 -13.31 7.00 0.81
C LEU A 56 -12.39 5.84 0.41
N VAL A 57 -11.23 5.72 1.03
CA VAL A 57 -10.27 4.65 0.70
C VAL A 57 -10.83 3.28 1.11
N LEU A 58 -11.50 3.17 2.26
CA LEU A 58 -12.17 1.94 2.68
C LEU A 58 -13.39 1.61 1.81
N LEU A 59 -14.10 2.62 1.30
CA LEU A 59 -15.20 2.42 0.37
C LEU A 59 -14.69 1.81 -0.95
N VAL A 60 -13.59 2.34 -1.50
CA VAL A 60 -12.96 1.77 -2.69
C VAL A 60 -12.55 0.31 -2.43
N LEU A 61 -11.84 0.04 -1.33
CA LEU A 61 -11.49 -1.33 -0.94
C LEU A 61 -12.72 -2.22 -0.78
N GLY A 62 -13.78 -1.70 -0.15
CA GLY A 62 -15.04 -2.40 0.07
C GLY A 62 -15.71 -2.81 -1.23
N ILE A 63 -15.78 -1.92 -2.20
CA ILE A 63 -16.33 -2.21 -3.53
C ILE A 63 -15.58 -3.36 -4.17
N PHE A 64 -14.24 -3.31 -4.24
CA PHE A 64 -13.46 -4.36 -4.90
C PHE A 64 -13.50 -5.70 -4.15
N LYS A 65 -13.50 -5.67 -2.81
CA LYS A 65 -13.39 -6.87 -1.99
C LYS A 65 -14.72 -7.56 -1.74
N TYR A 66 -15.80 -6.79 -1.56
CA TYR A 66 -17.08 -7.33 -1.08
C TYR A 66 -18.20 -7.35 -2.11
N THR A 67 -18.02 -6.76 -3.30
CA THR A 67 -19.09 -6.75 -4.33
C THR A 67 -19.49 -8.17 -4.73
N GLY A 68 -18.52 -9.07 -4.96
CA GLY A 68 -18.82 -10.46 -5.29
C GLY A 68 -19.59 -11.18 -4.18
N PHE A 69 -19.21 -10.97 -2.93
CA PHE A 69 -19.89 -11.53 -1.76
C PHE A 69 -21.32 -10.98 -1.59
N LEU A 70 -21.48 -9.66 -1.71
CA LEU A 70 -22.78 -9.00 -1.57
C LEU A 70 -23.73 -9.43 -2.69
N MET A 71 -23.25 -9.44 -3.94
CA MET A 71 -24.08 -9.86 -5.07
C MET A 71 -24.48 -11.33 -4.98
N GLY A 72 -23.58 -12.23 -4.57
CA GLY A 72 -23.90 -13.64 -4.35
C GLY A 72 -24.97 -13.85 -3.27
N ASN A 73 -24.90 -13.11 -2.17
CA ASN A 73 -25.92 -13.19 -1.11
C ASN A 73 -27.27 -12.59 -1.55
N LEU A 74 -27.25 -11.47 -2.27
CA LEU A 74 -28.48 -10.86 -2.81
C LEU A 74 -29.15 -11.78 -3.84
N GLN A 75 -28.37 -12.47 -4.67
CA GLN A 75 -28.88 -13.45 -5.62
C GLN A 75 -29.58 -14.62 -4.90
N SER A 76 -28.96 -15.16 -3.85
CA SER A 76 -29.55 -16.26 -3.09
C SER A 76 -30.80 -15.85 -2.32
N LEU A 77 -30.95 -14.59 -1.91
CA LEU A 77 -32.10 -14.08 -1.18
C LEU A 77 -33.25 -13.65 -2.09
N PHE A 78 -32.94 -13.03 -3.22
CA PHE A 78 -33.94 -12.37 -4.09
C PHE A 78 -34.15 -13.05 -5.46
N GLY A 79 -33.38 -14.11 -5.77
CA GLY A 79 -33.49 -14.81 -7.07
C GLY A 79 -33.09 -13.92 -8.27
N TRP A 80 -32.22 -12.92 -8.09
CA TRP A 80 -31.84 -12.02 -9.18
C TRP A 80 -30.98 -12.75 -10.23
N PRO A 81 -31.08 -12.36 -11.53
CA PRO A 81 -30.37 -13.04 -12.60
C PRO A 81 -28.86 -12.90 -12.43
N GLU A 82 -28.17 -13.93 -12.88
CA GLU A 82 -26.73 -14.20 -12.73
C GLU A 82 -25.84 -13.22 -13.53
N VAL A 83 -25.87 -11.93 -13.21
CA VAL A 83 -24.91 -10.94 -13.70
C VAL A 83 -24.02 -10.50 -12.56
N ILE A 84 -23.19 -11.43 -12.06
CA ILE A 84 -22.14 -11.10 -11.11
C ILE A 84 -20.96 -10.58 -11.93
N PRO A 85 -20.63 -9.28 -11.88
CA PRO A 85 -19.41 -8.81 -12.50
C PRO A 85 -18.25 -9.50 -11.80
N GLN A 86 -17.47 -10.29 -12.52
CA GLN A 86 -16.24 -10.88 -11.98
C GLN A 86 -15.22 -9.76 -11.76
N ILE A 87 -15.33 -9.10 -10.60
CA ILE A 87 -14.36 -8.12 -10.18
C ILE A 87 -13.15 -8.89 -9.65
N VAL A 88 -12.12 -8.99 -10.49
CA VAL A 88 -10.85 -9.57 -10.07
C VAL A 88 -10.22 -8.63 -9.03
N LEU A 89 -9.95 -9.17 -7.84
CA LEU A 89 -9.33 -8.40 -6.76
C LEU A 89 -7.89 -8.02 -7.14
N PRO A 90 -7.52 -6.72 -7.12
CA PRO A 90 -6.15 -6.31 -7.37
C PRO A 90 -5.20 -6.90 -6.35
N ILE A 91 -4.07 -7.43 -6.82
CA ILE A 91 -3.03 -7.96 -5.92
C ILE A 91 -2.54 -6.83 -5.00
N GLY A 92 -2.56 -7.08 -3.70
CA GLY A 92 -2.05 -6.15 -2.71
C GLY A 92 -2.94 -4.96 -2.38
N ILE A 93 -4.19 -4.86 -2.90
CA ILE A 93 -5.07 -3.72 -2.64
C ILE A 93 -5.25 -3.47 -1.13
N SER A 94 -5.46 -4.50 -0.34
CA SER A 94 -5.62 -4.35 1.11
C SER A 94 -4.34 -3.83 1.77
N PHE A 95 -3.17 -4.31 1.34
CA PHE A 95 -1.88 -3.92 1.93
C PHE A 95 -1.56 -2.46 1.67
N TYR A 96 -1.61 -2.01 0.40
CA TYR A 96 -1.31 -0.61 0.11
C TYR A 96 -2.37 0.34 0.66
N THR A 97 -3.64 -0.09 0.73
CA THR A 97 -4.73 0.68 1.36
C THR A 97 -4.42 0.94 2.84
N PHE A 98 -4.11 -0.09 3.62
CA PHE A 98 -3.76 0.09 5.04
C PHE A 98 -2.46 0.85 5.24
N GLN A 99 -1.50 0.69 4.34
CA GLN A 99 -0.25 1.43 4.34
C GLN A 99 -0.49 2.93 4.12
N LEU A 100 -1.33 3.31 3.16
CA LEU A 100 -1.74 4.69 2.91
C LEU A 100 -2.55 5.27 4.07
N ILE A 101 -3.47 4.50 4.65
CA ILE A 101 -4.21 4.91 5.86
C ILE A 101 -3.25 5.17 7.01
N SER A 102 -2.28 4.28 7.26
CA SER A 102 -1.26 4.45 8.30
C SER A 102 -0.50 5.78 8.10
N TYR A 103 -0.10 6.10 6.87
CA TYR A 103 0.54 7.37 6.54
C TYR A 103 -0.33 8.58 6.90
N VAL A 104 -1.61 8.59 6.50
CA VAL A 104 -2.52 9.72 6.77
C VAL A 104 -2.76 9.86 8.28
N VAL A 105 -2.84 8.76 9.02
CA VAL A 105 -2.95 8.76 10.49
C VAL A 105 -1.68 9.33 11.14
N ASP A 106 -0.50 8.96 10.66
CA ASP A 106 0.77 9.49 11.17
C ASP A 106 0.89 11.01 10.93
N VAL A 107 0.41 11.51 9.78
CA VAL A 107 0.31 12.95 9.51
C VAL A 107 -0.70 13.63 10.46
N TYR A 108 -1.87 13.00 10.68
CA TYR A 108 -2.88 13.52 11.61
C TYR A 108 -2.37 13.64 13.05
N ARG A 109 -1.56 12.67 13.49
CA ARG A 109 -0.92 12.67 14.81
C ARG A 109 0.23 13.67 14.92
N GLY A 110 0.72 14.18 13.78
CA GLY A 110 1.89 15.06 13.73
C GLY A 110 3.22 14.32 13.85
N GLU A 111 3.23 12.98 13.75
CA GLU A 111 4.45 12.17 13.78
C GLU A 111 5.28 12.36 12.52
N VAL A 112 4.62 12.66 11.39
CA VAL A 112 5.24 12.92 10.08
C VAL A 112 4.60 14.14 9.44
N ARG A 113 5.43 14.95 8.74
CA ARG A 113 4.91 16.03 7.89
C ARG A 113 4.32 15.48 6.61
N ALA A 114 3.28 16.13 6.08
CA ALA A 114 2.69 15.74 4.80
C ALA A 114 3.73 15.82 3.68
N GLN A 115 3.85 14.74 2.91
CA GLN A 115 4.80 14.68 1.81
C GLN A 115 4.32 15.59 0.66
N LYS A 116 5.13 16.61 0.35
CA LYS A 116 4.79 17.58 -0.71
C LYS A 116 4.91 16.98 -2.12
N LYS A 117 5.80 16.01 -2.30
CA LYS A 117 6.05 15.38 -3.61
C LYS A 117 5.22 14.11 -3.73
N TYR A 118 4.19 14.15 -4.55
CA TYR A 118 3.33 13.00 -4.85
C TYR A 118 4.10 11.72 -5.21
N TRP A 119 5.13 11.84 -6.04
CA TRP A 119 5.90 10.70 -6.53
C TRP A 119 6.63 9.92 -5.44
N ILE A 120 7.03 10.58 -4.34
CA ILE A 120 7.67 9.91 -3.20
C ILE A 120 6.65 9.06 -2.45
N LEU A 121 5.42 9.56 -2.28
CA LEU A 121 4.35 8.80 -1.65
C LEU A 121 3.91 7.64 -2.55
N LEU A 122 3.83 7.85 -3.86
CA LEU A 122 3.53 6.80 -4.81
C LEU A 122 4.61 5.70 -4.80
N LEU A 123 5.89 6.09 -4.73
CA LEU A 123 6.99 5.15 -4.60
C LEU A 123 6.84 4.30 -3.33
N TYR A 124 6.52 4.93 -2.20
CA TYR A 124 6.26 4.25 -0.94
C TYR A 124 5.11 3.24 -1.05
N ALA A 125 3.98 3.64 -1.63
CA ALA A 125 2.81 2.76 -1.79
C ALA A 125 3.06 1.60 -2.78
N SER A 126 3.96 1.78 -3.76
CA SER A 126 4.26 0.80 -4.80
C SER A 126 5.43 -0.13 -4.50
N LEU A 127 6.03 -0.07 -3.30
CA LEU A 127 7.14 -0.95 -2.92
C LEU A 127 6.70 -2.42 -2.91
N PHE A 128 7.23 -3.23 -3.85
CA PHE A 128 6.80 -4.61 -4.09
C PHE A 128 6.96 -5.54 -2.89
N HIS A 129 8.02 -5.35 -2.09
CA HIS A 129 8.30 -6.17 -0.91
C HIS A 129 7.29 -6.00 0.22
N GLN A 130 6.43 -4.98 0.14
CA GLN A 130 5.38 -4.70 1.11
C GLN A 130 3.98 -5.09 0.60
N CYS A 131 3.87 -5.46 -0.71
CA CYS A 131 2.57 -5.67 -1.35
C CYS A 131 1.95 -7.04 -1.13
N ILE A 132 2.73 -8.07 -0.81
CA ILE A 132 2.24 -9.46 -0.84
C ILE A 132 2.12 -10.06 0.55
N ALA A 133 3.12 -9.93 1.40
CA ALA A 133 3.09 -10.41 2.77
C ALA A 133 4.24 -9.76 3.56
N GLY A 134 3.95 -9.30 4.77
CA GLY A 134 4.96 -8.72 5.63
C GLY A 134 4.37 -7.74 6.64
N PRO A 135 5.15 -7.30 7.62
CA PRO A 135 4.73 -6.23 8.52
C PRO A 135 4.53 -4.94 7.74
N ILE A 136 3.46 -4.20 8.07
CA ILE A 136 3.21 -2.88 7.49
C ILE A 136 4.32 -1.94 7.95
N VAL A 137 5.20 -1.58 7.02
CA VAL A 137 6.27 -0.62 7.29
C VAL A 137 5.68 0.79 7.27
N ARG A 138 5.83 1.52 8.36
CA ARG A 138 5.30 2.88 8.45
C ARG A 138 6.12 3.85 7.61
N TYR A 139 5.45 4.86 7.08
CA TYR A 139 6.10 5.89 6.26
C TYR A 139 7.25 6.59 7.02
N ARG A 140 7.08 6.84 8.32
CA ARG A 140 8.11 7.48 9.17
C ARG A 140 9.43 6.72 9.17
N ASP A 141 9.38 5.38 9.09
CA ASP A 141 10.57 4.52 9.20
C ASP A 141 11.40 4.54 7.91
N VAL A 142 10.77 4.82 6.77
CA VAL A 142 11.42 4.82 5.44
C VAL A 142 11.52 6.20 4.80
N ALA A 143 10.94 7.22 5.41
CA ALA A 143 10.86 8.57 4.82
C ALA A 143 12.24 9.18 4.54
N GLN A 144 13.22 8.96 5.42
CA GLN A 144 14.58 9.46 5.27
C GLN A 144 15.30 8.75 4.11
N ASP A 145 15.16 7.43 4.01
CA ASP A 145 15.80 6.62 2.98
C ASP A 145 15.19 6.88 1.59
N LEU A 146 13.88 7.15 1.53
CA LEU A 146 13.20 7.55 0.30
C LEU A 146 13.64 8.95 -0.19
N ALA A 147 13.96 9.86 0.75
CA ALA A 147 14.38 11.21 0.41
C ALA A 147 15.88 11.31 0.06
N LYS A 148 16.74 10.59 0.80
CA LYS A 148 18.20 10.63 0.66
C LYS A 148 18.77 9.21 0.80
N ARG A 149 18.67 8.43 -0.25
CA ARG A 149 19.25 7.09 -0.26
C ARG A 149 20.78 7.17 -0.36
N GLN A 150 21.46 6.82 0.70
CA GLN A 150 22.89 6.52 0.72
C GLN A 150 23.04 5.03 0.98
N VAL A 151 23.74 4.35 0.09
CA VAL A 151 23.98 2.89 0.21
C VAL A 151 25.46 2.72 0.51
N HIS A 152 25.76 2.25 1.70
CA HIS A 152 27.12 1.88 2.10
C HIS A 152 27.32 0.35 1.95
N ALA A 153 28.50 -0.05 1.48
CA ALA A 153 28.81 -1.46 1.27
C ALA A 153 28.66 -2.32 2.55
N GLU A 154 28.95 -1.74 3.71
CA GLU A 154 28.77 -2.40 5.01
C GLU A 154 27.29 -2.68 5.32
N GLU A 155 26.38 -1.77 4.98
CA GLU A 155 24.95 -1.94 5.20
C GLU A 155 24.38 -3.04 4.30
N VAL A 156 24.88 -3.11 3.05
CA VAL A 156 24.53 -4.20 2.12
C VAL A 156 25.01 -5.55 2.68
N SER A 157 26.23 -5.62 3.17
CA SER A 157 26.80 -6.84 3.77
C SER A 157 26.00 -7.30 4.98
N ARG A 158 25.66 -6.37 5.87
CA ARG A 158 24.79 -6.66 7.03
C ARG A 158 23.38 -7.11 6.62
N GLY A 159 22.83 -6.49 5.57
CA GLY A 159 21.52 -6.86 5.01
C GLY A 159 21.53 -8.28 4.45
N ILE A 160 22.54 -8.66 3.70
CA ILE A 160 22.74 -10.02 3.16
C ILE A 160 22.86 -11.03 4.31
N SER A 161 23.69 -10.73 5.32
CA SER A 161 23.88 -11.62 6.47
C SER A 161 22.56 -11.85 7.22
N ARG A 162 21.77 -10.79 7.48
CA ARG A 162 20.46 -10.93 8.12
C ARG A 162 19.47 -11.72 7.28
N PHE A 163 19.48 -11.50 5.97
CA PHE A 163 18.64 -12.26 5.04
C PHE A 163 19.00 -13.75 5.06
N THR A 164 20.28 -14.07 5.00
CA THR A 164 20.76 -15.47 5.01
C THR A 164 20.39 -16.18 6.31
N VAL A 165 20.57 -15.52 7.47
CA VAL A 165 20.16 -16.09 8.76
C VAL A 165 18.65 -16.29 8.82
N GLY A 166 17.86 -15.29 8.40
CA GLY A 166 16.40 -15.41 8.37
C GLY A 166 15.91 -16.53 7.47
N LEU A 167 16.53 -16.68 6.29
CA LEU A 167 16.22 -17.77 5.36
C LEU A 167 16.59 -19.13 5.94
N ALA A 168 17.75 -19.27 6.57
CA ALA A 168 18.17 -20.49 7.23
C ALA A 168 17.21 -20.90 8.34
N LEU A 169 16.80 -19.96 9.19
CA LEU A 169 15.83 -20.22 10.26
C LEU A 169 14.46 -20.66 9.69
N SER A 170 14.00 -20.01 8.62
CA SER A 170 12.75 -20.38 7.96
C SER A 170 12.81 -21.80 7.37
N LEU A 171 13.92 -22.18 6.74
CA LEU A 171 14.11 -23.51 6.17
C LEU A 171 14.20 -24.61 7.24
N ILE A 172 14.87 -24.33 8.36
CA ILE A 172 14.95 -25.26 9.49
C ILE A 172 13.55 -25.52 10.08
N HIS A 173 12.74 -24.48 10.24
CA HIS A 173 11.39 -24.60 10.78
C HIS A 173 10.41 -25.36 9.88
N ILE A 174 10.60 -25.29 8.55
CA ILE A 174 9.81 -26.06 7.57
C ILE A 174 10.22 -27.53 7.55
N SER A 175 11.47 -27.84 7.88
CA SER A 175 12.02 -29.21 7.83
C SER A 175 11.88 -29.99 9.15
N GLU A 176 11.36 -29.39 10.24
CA GLU A 176 11.02 -30.14 11.44
C GLU A 176 9.75 -30.98 11.20
N PRO A 177 9.84 -32.34 11.22
CA PRO A 177 8.65 -33.17 11.15
C PRO A 177 7.88 -33.01 12.47
N THR A 178 6.63 -32.56 12.36
CA THR A 178 5.64 -32.63 13.45
C THR A 178 5.32 -34.06 13.80
#